data_b20ed9f1c6f9778f87d0ee3fb774bf38
#
_entry.id   b20ed9f1c6f9778f87d0ee3fb774bf38
#
_cell.length_a   1.000
_cell.length_b   1.000
_cell.length_c   1.000
_cell.angle_alpha   90.00
_cell.angle_beta   90.00
_cell.angle_gamma   90.00
#
_symmetry.space_group_name_H-M   'P 1'
#
loop_
_entity.id
_entity.type
_entity.pdbx_description
1 polymer ?
#
loop_
_entity_poly.entity_id
_entity_poly.type
_entity_poly.pdbx_seq_one_letter_code
_entity_poly.pdbx_strand_id
1 'polypeptide(L)'
;LTQGRVITVFGCGGDRDKNKRPKMARSASERSHVVIVTSDNPRTEDPRTIIDDILPGIVAGKQHVTIIDRVEAIAHAIEIAKPGDVVVIAGKGHENYQIIGRTKHPMDDRELAREGLRRRKVLSVEC
;
A
#
# COMPACT_ATOMS: atom_id res chain seq x y z
N LEU A 1 13.40 17.93 5.60
CA LEU A 1 12.26 17.73 6.49
C LEU A 1 10.96 17.91 5.75
N THR A 2 10.10 16.92 5.87
CA THR A 2 8.77 16.99 5.30
C THR A 2 7.86 17.85 6.17
N GLN A 3 7.22 18.83 5.55
CA GLN A 3 6.20 19.64 6.21
C GLN A 3 4.80 19.07 5.96
N GLY A 4 4.69 18.10 5.08
CA GLY A 4 3.42 17.52 4.70
C GLY A 4 3.12 16.21 5.41
N ARG A 5 2.16 15.49 4.85
CA ARG A 5 1.70 14.21 5.37
C ARG A 5 2.54 13.06 4.85
N VAL A 6 2.54 11.96 5.59
CA VAL A 6 3.05 10.68 5.12
C VAL A 6 1.85 9.81 4.74
N ILE A 7 1.80 9.39 3.49
CA ILE A 7 0.76 8.54 2.94
C ILE A 7 1.38 7.19 2.63
N THR A 8 0.92 6.13 3.30
CA THR A 8 1.51 4.80 3.15
C THR A 8 0.54 3.86 2.45
N VAL A 9 1.02 3.20 1.41
CA VAL A 9 0.31 2.12 0.70
C VAL A 9 0.97 0.81 1.10
N PHE A 10 0.20 -0.13 1.64
CA PHE A 10 0.75 -1.43 1.98
C PHE A 10 -0.31 -2.53 1.92
N GLY A 11 0.16 -3.76 1.80
CA GLY A 11 -0.65 -4.96 1.90
C GLY A 11 0.17 -6.08 2.52
N CYS A 12 -0.48 -7.19 2.82
CA CYS A 12 0.18 -8.37 3.36
C CYS A 12 0.04 -9.54 2.39
N GLY A 13 0.99 -10.47 2.45
CA GLY A 13 0.96 -11.66 1.62
C GLY A 13 -0.04 -12.69 2.09
N GLY A 14 -0.61 -13.42 1.15
CA GLY A 14 -1.41 -14.59 1.42
C GLY A 14 -0.52 -15.81 1.71
N ASP A 15 -1.11 -16.84 2.33
CA ASP A 15 -0.41 -18.07 2.71
C ASP A 15 0.82 -17.77 3.58
N ARG A 16 0.69 -16.81 4.49
CA ARG A 16 1.72 -16.34 5.42
C ARG A 16 1.13 -16.21 6.82
N ASP A 17 1.98 -15.86 7.79
CA ASP A 17 1.58 -15.71 9.19
C ASP A 17 0.54 -14.58 9.34
N LYS A 18 -0.69 -15.01 9.65
CA LYS A 18 -1.82 -14.08 9.82
C LYS A 18 -1.68 -13.17 11.03
N ASN A 19 -0.93 -13.60 12.04
CA ASN A 19 -0.75 -12.83 13.27
C ASN A 19 0.05 -11.55 13.03
N LYS A 20 0.84 -11.50 11.98
CA LYS A 20 1.62 -10.31 11.63
C LYS A 20 0.77 -9.23 10.98
N ARG A 21 -0.39 -9.57 10.41
CA ARG A 21 -1.22 -8.64 9.64
C ARG A 21 -1.66 -7.43 10.46
N PRO A 22 -2.29 -7.60 11.64
CA PRO A 22 -2.65 -6.43 12.44
C PRO A 22 -1.44 -5.68 13.01
N LYS A 23 -0.33 -6.38 13.26
CA LYS A 23 0.89 -5.73 13.76
C LYS A 23 1.50 -4.82 12.70
N MET A 24 1.49 -5.23 11.44
CA MET A 24 1.97 -4.40 10.33
C MET A 24 1.08 -3.18 10.13
N ALA A 25 -0.23 -3.37 10.25
CA ALA A 25 -1.19 -2.27 10.16
C ALA A 25 -0.96 -1.24 11.26
N ARG A 26 -0.72 -1.70 12.48
CA ARG A 26 -0.41 -0.81 13.58
C ARG A 26 0.85 -0.01 13.34
N SER A 27 1.92 -0.67 12.92
CA SER A 27 3.18 0.01 12.63
C SER A 27 3.03 1.05 11.53
N ALA A 28 2.35 0.70 10.44
CA ALA A 28 2.12 1.62 9.34
C ALA A 28 1.28 2.82 9.77
N SER A 29 0.19 2.56 10.50
CA SER A 29 -0.72 3.63 10.91
C SER A 29 -0.10 4.58 11.95
N GLU A 30 0.76 4.07 12.84
CA GLU A 30 1.46 4.92 13.80
C GLU A 30 2.42 5.92 13.12
N ARG A 31 2.98 5.52 11.98
CA ARG A 31 3.99 6.31 11.25
C ARG A 31 3.42 7.15 10.12
N SER A 32 2.15 7.04 9.85
CA SER A 32 1.54 7.66 8.68
C SER A 32 0.37 8.54 9.07
N HIS A 33 0.09 9.52 8.24
CA HIS A 33 -1.10 10.36 8.37
C HIS A 33 -2.30 9.73 7.67
N VAL A 34 -2.04 9.05 6.56
CA VAL A 34 -3.06 8.34 5.79
C VAL A 34 -2.51 6.96 5.45
N VAL A 35 -3.34 5.94 5.62
CA VAL A 35 -2.98 4.56 5.27
C VAL A 35 -3.92 4.07 4.18
N ILE A 36 -3.36 3.54 3.10
CA ILE A 36 -4.11 2.89 2.04
C ILE A 36 -3.80 1.40 2.10
N VAL A 37 -4.78 0.61 2.50
CA VAL A 37 -4.64 -0.84 2.62
C VAL A 37 -5.02 -1.46 1.28
N THR A 38 -4.13 -2.28 0.74
CA THR A 38 -4.34 -2.93 -0.55
C THR A 38 -3.84 -4.37 -0.51
N SER A 39 -3.84 -5.04 -1.65
CA SER A 39 -3.28 -6.38 -1.74
C SER A 39 -1.80 -6.34 -2.10
N ASP A 40 -1.08 -7.36 -1.65
CA ASP A 40 0.29 -7.63 -2.08
C ASP A 40 0.26 -8.90 -2.93
N ASN A 41 0.70 -10.02 -2.42
CA ASN A 41 0.61 -11.32 -3.10
C ASN A 41 -0.46 -12.17 -2.40
N PRO A 42 -1.73 -12.11 -2.81
CA PRO A 42 -2.78 -12.86 -2.11
C PRO A 42 -2.62 -14.37 -2.22
N ARG A 43 -1.93 -14.83 -3.25
CA ARG A 43 -1.73 -16.25 -3.51
C ARG A 43 -3.06 -16.99 -3.54
N THR A 44 -3.25 -18.01 -2.71
CA THR A 44 -4.48 -18.80 -2.70
C THR A 44 -5.57 -18.23 -1.79
N GLU A 45 -5.26 -17.20 -1.01
CA GLU A 45 -6.25 -16.55 -0.16
C GLU A 45 -7.03 -15.49 -0.92
N ASP A 46 -8.27 -15.26 -0.49
CA ASP A 46 -9.06 -14.13 -0.97
C ASP A 46 -8.41 -12.83 -0.47
N PRO A 47 -8.10 -11.88 -1.35
CA PRO A 47 -7.52 -10.61 -0.93
C PRO A 47 -8.33 -9.89 0.15
N ARG A 48 -9.65 -10.00 0.11
CA ARG A 48 -10.52 -9.37 1.10
C ARG A 48 -10.32 -9.97 2.48
N THR A 49 -10.13 -11.29 2.57
CA THR A 49 -9.87 -11.95 3.85
C THR A 49 -8.58 -11.45 4.48
N ILE A 50 -7.55 -11.26 3.66
CA ILE A 50 -6.27 -10.71 4.12
C ILE A 50 -6.47 -9.31 4.66
N ILE A 51 -7.20 -8.48 3.94
CA ILE A 51 -7.48 -7.09 4.34
C ILE A 51 -8.28 -7.06 5.64
N ASP A 52 -9.25 -7.95 5.80
CA ASP A 52 -10.03 -8.04 7.04
C ASP A 52 -9.15 -8.36 8.25
N ASP A 53 -8.05 -9.09 8.06
CA ASP A 53 -7.09 -9.36 9.12
C ASP A 53 -6.18 -8.15 9.41
N ILE A 54 -5.99 -7.29 8.43
CA ILE A 54 -5.15 -6.09 8.55
C ILE A 54 -5.88 -4.98 9.31
N LEU A 55 -7.13 -4.73 8.96
CA LEU A 55 -7.88 -3.56 9.44
C LEU A 55 -7.96 -3.42 10.97
N PRO A 56 -8.10 -4.51 11.76
CA PRO A 56 -8.12 -4.36 13.21
C PRO A 56 -6.87 -3.73 13.82
N GLY A 57 -5.75 -3.76 13.10
CA GLY A 57 -4.50 -3.16 13.57
C GLY A 57 -4.37 -1.67 13.31
N ILE A 58 -5.25 -1.09 12.50
CA ILE A 58 -5.22 0.35 12.22
C ILE A 58 -5.52 1.12 13.51
N VAL A 59 -4.67 2.08 13.85
CA VAL A 59 -4.84 2.90 15.04
C VAL A 59 -6.17 3.67 14.96
N ALA A 60 -6.93 3.66 16.05
CA ALA A 60 -8.22 4.33 16.12
C ALA A 60 -8.07 5.83 15.77
N GLY A 61 -8.98 6.32 14.95
CA GLY A 61 -8.98 7.71 14.50
C GLY A 61 -8.03 8.00 13.34
N LYS A 62 -7.22 7.04 12.93
CA LYS A 62 -6.30 7.23 11.81
C LYS A 62 -7.08 7.17 10.48
N GLN A 63 -6.85 8.14 9.63
CA GLN A 63 -7.46 8.15 8.30
C GLN A 63 -6.94 6.98 7.48
N HIS A 64 -7.84 6.18 6.94
CA HIS A 64 -7.47 5.06 6.10
C HIS A 64 -8.55 4.75 5.08
N VAL A 65 -8.16 4.05 4.02
CA VAL A 65 -9.05 3.56 2.99
C VAL A 65 -8.54 2.21 2.50
N THR A 66 -9.46 1.36 2.07
CA THR A 66 -9.16 0.05 1.49
C THR A 66 -9.42 0.08 0.00
N ILE A 67 -8.40 -0.22 -0.79
CA ILE A 67 -8.50 -0.35 -2.24
C ILE A 67 -7.80 -1.65 -2.62
N ILE A 68 -8.57 -2.66 -2.98
CA ILE A 68 -8.05 -4.02 -3.20
C ILE A 68 -7.06 -4.06 -4.36
N ASP A 69 -7.38 -3.40 -5.46
CA ASP A 69 -6.50 -3.35 -6.63
C ASP A 69 -5.29 -2.47 -6.32
N ARG A 70 -4.10 -3.08 -6.34
CA ARG A 70 -2.87 -2.37 -6.00
C ARG A 70 -2.54 -1.24 -6.96
N VAL A 71 -2.84 -1.41 -8.24
CA VAL A 71 -2.64 -0.34 -9.24
C VAL A 71 -3.50 0.88 -8.89
N GLU A 72 -4.77 0.65 -8.58
CA GLU A 72 -5.67 1.71 -8.17
C GLU A 72 -5.25 2.34 -6.84
N ALA A 73 -4.76 1.53 -5.91
CA ALA A 73 -4.32 2.01 -4.61
C ALA A 73 -3.14 2.98 -4.74
N ILE A 74 -2.17 2.63 -5.56
CA ILE A 74 -0.99 3.47 -5.79
C ILE A 74 -1.41 4.77 -6.51
N ALA A 75 -2.25 4.66 -7.53
CA ALA A 75 -2.76 5.83 -8.24
C ALA A 75 -3.52 6.78 -7.32
N HIS A 76 -4.34 6.22 -6.43
CA HIS A 76 -5.09 7.01 -5.46
C HIS A 76 -4.16 7.74 -4.48
N ALA A 77 -3.13 7.07 -3.98
CA ALA A 77 -2.16 7.68 -3.07
C ALA A 77 -1.50 8.90 -3.69
N ILE A 78 -1.10 8.78 -4.95
CA ILE A 78 -0.46 9.87 -5.67
C ILE A 78 -1.47 11.00 -5.95
N GLU A 79 -2.70 10.65 -6.27
CA GLU A 79 -3.75 11.63 -6.55
C GLU A 79 -4.08 12.50 -5.34
N ILE A 80 -4.16 11.92 -4.14
CA ILE A 80 -4.50 12.67 -2.93
C ILE A 80 -3.33 13.43 -2.32
N ALA A 81 -2.11 13.12 -2.71
CA ALA A 81 -0.93 13.77 -2.16
C ALA A 81 -0.84 15.23 -2.64
N LYS A 82 -0.35 16.07 -1.75
CA LYS A 82 -0.14 17.51 -2.01
C LYS A 82 1.35 17.82 -2.00
N PRO A 83 1.78 18.97 -2.54
CA PRO A 83 3.18 19.34 -2.45
C PRO A 83 3.69 19.28 -1.01
N GLY A 84 4.84 18.64 -0.80
CA GLY A 84 5.40 18.42 0.53
C GLY A 84 5.03 17.08 1.15
N ASP A 85 4.02 16.40 0.65
CA ASP A 85 3.66 15.07 1.13
C ASP A 85 4.67 14.02 0.63
N VAL A 86 4.79 12.93 1.38
CA VAL A 86 5.60 11.78 0.99
C VAL A 86 4.67 10.57 0.86
N VAL A 87 4.78 9.88 -0.27
CA VAL A 87 4.06 8.63 -0.51
C VAL A 87 5.04 7.47 -0.35
N VAL A 88 4.74 6.57 0.59
CA VAL A 88 5.54 5.37 0.83
C VAL A 88 4.74 4.17 0.32
N ILE A 89 5.35 3.42 -0.60
CA ILE A 89 4.77 2.19 -1.11
C ILE A 89 5.58 1.03 -0.55
N ALA A 90 4.99 0.31 0.39
CA ALA A 90 5.68 -0.71 1.15
C ALA A 90 5.28 -2.12 0.71
N GLY A 91 6.23 -3.05 0.86
CA GLY A 91 5.97 -4.46 0.72
C GLY A 91 6.71 -5.13 -0.44
N LYS A 92 6.63 -4.58 -1.65
CA LYS A 92 7.24 -5.23 -2.81
C LYS A 92 8.68 -4.85 -3.08
N GLY A 93 9.09 -3.63 -2.69
CA GLY A 93 10.43 -3.18 -3.02
C GLY A 93 10.70 -3.25 -4.51
N HIS A 94 11.60 -4.13 -4.91
CA HIS A 94 11.95 -4.32 -6.34
C HIS A 94 11.32 -5.58 -6.96
N GLU A 95 10.36 -6.22 -6.32
CA GLU A 95 9.57 -7.26 -6.97
C GLU A 95 8.77 -6.65 -8.10
N ASN A 96 8.78 -7.32 -9.26
CA ASN A 96 8.08 -6.83 -10.45
C ASN A 96 6.90 -7.72 -10.83
N TYR A 97 6.28 -8.35 -9.84
CA TYR A 97 5.15 -9.26 -10.04
C TYR A 97 4.20 -9.23 -8.85
N GLN A 98 2.99 -9.67 -9.09
CA GLN A 98 2.01 -9.99 -8.06
C GLN A 98 1.56 -11.44 -8.24
N ILE A 99 1.51 -12.21 -7.15
CA ILE A 99 1.06 -13.60 -7.19
C ILE A 99 -0.41 -13.66 -6.78
N ILE A 100 -1.26 -14.06 -7.72
CA ILE A 100 -2.68 -14.29 -7.51
C ILE A 100 -2.94 -15.76 -7.79
N GLY A 101 -3.44 -16.49 -6.79
CA GLY A 101 -3.48 -17.94 -6.88
C GLY A 101 -2.06 -18.48 -6.94
N ARG A 102 -1.72 -19.16 -8.03
CA ARG A 102 -0.38 -19.69 -8.28
C ARG A 102 0.29 -19.03 -9.48
N THR A 103 -0.30 -17.97 -9.99
CA THR A 103 0.15 -17.29 -11.20
C THR A 103 0.81 -15.96 -10.85
N LYS A 104 1.99 -15.71 -11.43
CA LYS A 104 2.65 -14.41 -11.33
C LYS A 104 2.12 -13.51 -12.43
N HIS A 105 1.72 -12.31 -12.03
CA HIS A 105 1.28 -11.26 -12.96
C HIS A 105 2.31 -10.13 -12.93
N PRO A 106 2.71 -9.57 -14.09
CA PRO A 106 3.62 -8.43 -14.10
C PRO A 106 3.05 -7.26 -13.32
N MET A 107 3.80 -6.76 -12.36
CA MET A 107 3.44 -5.57 -11.59
C MET A 107 4.68 -5.04 -10.90
N ASP A 108 5.01 -3.79 -11.13
CA ASP A 108 6.14 -3.13 -10.51
C ASP A 108 5.69 -1.82 -9.87
N ASP A 109 5.78 -1.74 -8.53
CA ASP A 109 5.38 -0.55 -7.78
C ASP A 109 6.11 0.70 -8.26
N ARG A 110 7.38 0.56 -8.63
CA ARG A 110 8.19 1.69 -9.09
C ARG A 110 7.68 2.25 -10.41
N GLU A 111 7.27 1.36 -11.33
CA GLU A 111 6.71 1.79 -12.60
C GLU A 111 5.35 2.44 -12.42
N LEU A 112 4.53 1.88 -11.55
CA LEU A 112 3.22 2.46 -11.22
C LEU A 112 3.37 3.84 -10.59
N ALA A 113 4.35 3.99 -9.70
CA ALA A 113 4.63 5.27 -9.06
C ALA A 113 5.11 6.30 -10.10
N ARG A 114 6.00 5.92 -10.99
CA ARG A 114 6.48 6.81 -12.06
C ARG A 114 5.36 7.26 -12.97
N GLU A 115 4.45 6.34 -13.32
CA GLU A 115 3.30 6.68 -14.15
C GLU A 115 2.39 7.70 -13.47
N GLY A 116 2.10 7.50 -12.18
CA GLY A 116 1.32 8.44 -11.39
C GLY A 116 1.98 9.81 -11.30
N LEU A 117 3.30 9.84 -11.09
CA LEU A 117 4.07 11.07 -11.02
C LEU A 117 4.09 11.82 -12.36
N ARG A 118 4.20 11.08 -13.45
CA ARG A 118 4.13 11.70 -14.80
C ARG A 118 2.83 12.44 -15.01
N ARG A 119 1.73 11.90 -14.50
CA ARG A 119 0.41 12.53 -14.62
C ARG A 119 0.29 13.77 -13.75
N ARG A 120 0.96 13.78 -12.60
CA ARG A 120 0.84 14.89 -11.63
C ARG A 120 1.99 15.86 -11.61
N LYS A 121 3.21 15.41 -11.90
CA LYS A 121 4.43 16.21 -12.01
C LYS A 121 4.90 16.92 -10.73
N VAL A 122 4.60 16.43 -9.53
CA VAL A 122 4.91 17.22 -8.33
C VAL A 122 5.38 16.47 -7.09
N LEU A 123 5.57 15.15 -7.11
CA LEU A 123 5.72 14.40 -5.88
C LEU A 123 7.00 13.60 -5.79
N SER A 124 7.44 13.34 -4.55
CA SER A 124 8.44 12.31 -4.25
C SER A 124 7.73 11.05 -3.80
N VAL A 125 8.16 9.91 -4.34
CA VAL A 125 7.64 8.60 -3.96
C VAL A 125 8.79 7.73 -3.49
N GLU A 126 8.61 7.10 -2.32
CA GLU A 126 9.55 6.14 -1.78
C GLU A 126 8.93 4.74 -1.81
N CYS A 127 9.68 3.77 -2.31
CA CYS A 127 9.22 2.40 -2.44
C CYS A 127 9.98 1.46 -1.51
#